data_4e18448488e5576db1cb79981552db3e
#
_entry.id   4e18448488e5576db1cb79981552db3e
#
_cell.length_a   1.000
_cell.length_b   1.000
_cell.length_c   1.000
_cell.angle_alpha   90.00
_cell.angle_beta   90.00
_cell.angle_gamma   90.00
#
_symmetry.space_group_name_H-M   'P 1'
#
loop_
_entity.id
_entity.type
_entity.pdbx_description
1 polymer ?
#
loop_
_entity_poly.entity_id
_entity_poly.type
_entity_poly.pdbx_seq_one_letter_code
_entity_poly.pdbx_strand_id
1 'polypeptide(L)'
;MKRTFAIVFVSALLLAGCGSAKKQLESGNYDAAINKAVTELRKNPRSSKDIETLERAMDIAIDQDNERIRYLKMEGRANAWDEIYLIYKKMSDRQSMVRTVTPIEYEGRTIQWPYVDYMQEMVEAKKKAADFYYAHGKELMENGTKDSYRQAYNEFVRATEYVGDGYEGIDQMMQEARYLGISRVYVTVKNFSSVNFPDEFEAELLALDLPRLNSEWVEYYTSIPQNDTQFDYLVNVNVRTVGVSPDRQFQRDTLVKRTVEDGFDYVKDERGNVMKDSLGNDIKVKKYKELQCALIRTFQVKECIIEGDVEMLSLYPEKTIKKEPIGATSNFDHISARAIGDENALSDDQKRMLKSEVVEFPTDLDMVIMCTENLKSAIRGFMEMNKRYIN
;
A
#
# COMPACT_ATOMS: atom_id res chain seq x y z
N MET A 1 22.73 -10.41 -23.76
CA MET A 1 21.76 -10.58 -24.86
C MET A 1 20.28 -10.74 -24.44
N LYS A 2 19.93 -11.01 -23.15
CA LYS A 2 18.51 -11.17 -22.72
C LYS A 2 17.78 -9.86 -22.34
N ARG A 3 18.46 -8.76 -22.12
CA ARG A 3 17.84 -7.46 -21.75
C ARG A 3 17.42 -6.57 -22.92
N THR A 4 18.00 -6.75 -24.08
CA THR A 4 17.66 -5.99 -25.30
C THR A 4 16.40 -6.51 -26.01
N PHE A 5 16.00 -7.77 -25.79
CA PHE A 5 14.80 -8.35 -26.39
C PHE A 5 13.50 -7.89 -25.69
N ALA A 6 13.54 -7.55 -24.39
CA ALA A 6 12.38 -7.07 -23.65
C ALA A 6 11.98 -5.63 -24.01
N ILE A 7 12.92 -4.78 -24.39
CA ILE A 7 12.66 -3.38 -24.75
C ILE A 7 12.02 -3.29 -26.13
N VAL A 8 12.36 -4.17 -27.07
CA VAL A 8 11.77 -4.22 -28.42
C VAL A 8 10.32 -4.71 -28.37
N PHE A 9 9.97 -5.62 -27.43
CA PHE A 9 8.61 -6.12 -27.30
C PHE A 9 7.64 -5.12 -26.66
N VAL A 10 8.12 -4.27 -25.72
CA VAL A 10 7.31 -3.19 -25.11
C VAL A 10 7.09 -2.04 -26.10
N SER A 11 8.06 -1.73 -26.98
CA SER A 11 7.88 -0.71 -28.04
C SER A 11 6.89 -1.14 -29.12
N ALA A 12 6.75 -2.44 -29.39
CA ALA A 12 5.81 -2.97 -30.40
C ALA A 12 4.35 -2.90 -29.89
N LEU A 13 4.11 -2.93 -28.56
CA LEU A 13 2.77 -2.80 -27.97
C LEU A 13 2.23 -1.36 -27.97
N LEU A 14 3.10 -0.34 -28.07
CA LEU A 14 2.69 1.07 -28.12
C LEU A 14 2.31 1.53 -29.54
N LEU A 15 2.57 0.74 -30.57
CA LEU A 15 2.21 1.04 -31.98
C LEU A 15 0.85 0.46 -32.40
N ALA A 16 0.17 -0.32 -31.55
CA ALA A 16 -1.12 -0.93 -31.86
C ALA A 16 -2.34 0.01 -31.69
N GLY A 17 -2.16 1.27 -31.23
CA GLY A 17 -3.22 2.24 -30.92
C GLY A 17 -3.68 3.17 -32.04
N CYS A 18 -3.08 3.15 -33.24
CA CYS A 18 -3.41 4.06 -34.34
C CYS A 18 -4.20 3.39 -35.48
N GLY A 19 -5.33 2.75 -35.19
CA GLY A 19 -6.27 2.35 -36.22
C GLY A 19 -6.85 3.58 -36.94
N SER A 20 -7.01 3.58 -38.27
CA SER A 20 -7.68 4.67 -39.01
C SER A 20 -9.15 4.80 -38.57
N ALA A 21 -9.81 5.96 -38.81
CA ALA A 21 -11.25 6.12 -38.56
C ALA A 21 -12.07 5.00 -39.23
N LYS A 22 -11.73 4.66 -40.45
CA LYS A 22 -12.33 3.55 -41.19
C LYS A 22 -12.19 2.19 -40.48
N LYS A 23 -11.03 1.89 -39.91
CA LYS A 23 -10.82 0.63 -39.15
C LYS A 23 -11.68 0.58 -37.88
N GLN A 24 -11.88 1.71 -37.21
CA GLN A 24 -12.79 1.79 -36.07
C GLN A 24 -14.24 1.55 -36.48
N LEU A 25 -14.67 2.15 -37.59
CA LEU A 25 -15.99 1.91 -38.18
C LEU A 25 -16.21 0.42 -38.50
N GLU A 26 -15.27 -0.21 -39.20
CA GLU A 26 -15.33 -1.62 -39.55
C GLU A 26 -15.33 -2.57 -38.36
N SER A 27 -14.72 -2.15 -37.23
CA SER A 27 -14.74 -2.90 -35.97
C SER A 27 -15.97 -2.64 -35.12
N GLY A 28 -16.93 -1.84 -35.58
CA GLY A 28 -18.15 -1.49 -34.84
C GLY A 28 -17.95 -0.45 -33.71
N ASN A 29 -16.77 0.17 -33.63
CA ASN A 29 -16.50 1.20 -32.63
C ASN A 29 -16.79 2.60 -33.20
N TYR A 30 -18.10 2.93 -33.30
CA TYR A 30 -18.58 4.11 -34.03
C TYR A 30 -18.15 5.42 -33.35
N ASP A 31 -18.18 5.52 -32.03
CA ASP A 31 -17.76 6.73 -31.33
C ASP A 31 -16.26 7.03 -31.53
N ALA A 32 -15.42 5.99 -31.52
CA ALA A 32 -14.01 6.15 -31.82
C ALA A 32 -13.76 6.51 -33.30
N ALA A 33 -14.59 5.97 -34.22
CA ALA A 33 -14.54 6.31 -35.65
C ALA A 33 -14.90 7.79 -35.86
N ILE A 34 -15.99 8.26 -35.23
CA ILE A 34 -16.46 9.66 -35.29
C ILE A 34 -15.40 10.60 -34.74
N ASN A 35 -14.90 10.33 -33.53
CA ASN A 35 -13.89 11.18 -32.88
C ASN A 35 -12.64 11.33 -33.76
N LYS A 36 -12.18 10.23 -34.36
CA LYS A 36 -11.01 10.24 -35.22
C LYS A 36 -11.28 10.93 -36.56
N ALA A 37 -12.44 10.69 -37.17
CA ALA A 37 -12.83 11.37 -38.41
C ALA A 37 -12.94 12.89 -38.19
N VAL A 38 -13.58 13.35 -37.13
CA VAL A 38 -13.64 14.77 -36.78
C VAL A 38 -12.25 15.36 -36.53
N THR A 39 -11.36 14.63 -35.85
CA THR A 39 -9.98 15.07 -35.61
C THR A 39 -9.19 15.25 -36.92
N GLU A 40 -9.36 14.33 -37.90
CA GLU A 40 -8.69 14.43 -39.19
C GLU A 40 -9.35 15.51 -40.08
N LEU A 41 -10.67 15.66 -40.04
CA LEU A 41 -11.38 16.69 -40.80
C LEU A 41 -11.06 18.11 -40.34
N ARG A 42 -10.74 18.32 -39.07
CA ARG A 42 -10.22 19.62 -38.58
C ARG A 42 -8.88 19.98 -39.19
N LYS A 43 -8.04 19.01 -39.57
CA LYS A 43 -6.75 19.21 -40.22
C LYS A 43 -6.90 19.29 -41.75
N ASN A 44 -7.75 18.41 -42.30
CA ASN A 44 -8.01 18.32 -43.75
C ASN A 44 -9.52 18.22 -44.01
N PRO A 45 -10.23 19.36 -44.12
CA PRO A 45 -11.69 19.36 -44.32
C PRO A 45 -12.20 18.70 -45.62
N ARG A 46 -11.31 18.40 -46.57
CA ARG A 46 -11.65 17.78 -47.85
C ARG A 46 -11.29 16.28 -47.94
N SER A 47 -10.98 15.64 -46.83
CA SER A 47 -10.65 14.21 -46.83
C SER A 47 -11.90 13.36 -47.08
N SER A 48 -12.12 12.93 -48.33
CA SER A 48 -13.26 12.08 -48.73
C SER A 48 -13.44 10.88 -47.82
N LYS A 49 -12.34 10.18 -47.53
CA LYS A 49 -12.32 9.02 -46.65
C LYS A 49 -12.89 9.30 -45.26
N ASP A 50 -12.51 10.41 -44.66
CA ASP A 50 -12.93 10.76 -43.29
C ASP A 50 -14.34 11.33 -43.31
N ILE A 51 -14.77 12.01 -44.36
CA ILE A 51 -16.15 12.47 -44.57
C ILE A 51 -17.09 11.25 -44.64
N GLU A 52 -16.84 10.28 -45.53
CA GLU A 52 -17.65 9.06 -45.67
C GLU A 52 -17.67 8.23 -44.37
N THR A 53 -16.53 8.16 -43.67
CA THR A 53 -16.44 7.44 -42.38
C THR A 53 -17.29 8.14 -41.31
N LEU A 54 -17.22 9.48 -41.23
CA LEU A 54 -18.00 10.26 -40.31
C LEU A 54 -19.50 10.08 -40.54
N GLU A 55 -19.93 10.21 -41.79
CA GLU A 55 -21.34 10.08 -42.18
C GLU A 55 -21.90 8.72 -41.77
N ARG A 56 -21.26 7.64 -42.21
CA ARG A 56 -21.71 6.28 -41.88
C ARG A 56 -21.67 5.97 -40.39
N ALA A 57 -20.59 6.37 -39.68
CA ALA A 57 -20.47 6.12 -38.26
C ALA A 57 -21.50 6.90 -37.48
N MET A 58 -21.83 8.12 -37.88
CA MET A 58 -22.80 8.99 -37.21
C MET A 58 -24.21 8.44 -37.34
N ASP A 59 -24.63 8.06 -38.56
CA ASP A 59 -25.97 7.50 -38.81
C ASP A 59 -26.18 6.20 -38.02
N ILE A 60 -25.22 5.26 -38.07
CA ILE A 60 -25.31 4.01 -37.31
C ILE A 60 -25.34 4.27 -35.83
N ALA A 61 -24.51 5.19 -35.31
CA ALA A 61 -24.46 5.46 -33.88
C ALA A 61 -25.76 6.10 -33.37
N ILE A 62 -26.38 7.00 -34.14
CA ILE A 62 -27.68 7.59 -33.80
C ILE A 62 -28.78 6.52 -33.74
N ASP A 63 -28.83 5.65 -34.75
CA ASP A 63 -29.84 4.61 -34.82
C ASP A 63 -29.70 3.61 -33.67
N GLN A 64 -28.48 3.15 -33.39
CA GLN A 64 -28.21 2.24 -32.28
C GLN A 64 -28.57 2.84 -30.90
N ASP A 65 -28.20 4.11 -30.65
CA ASP A 65 -28.51 4.76 -29.39
C ASP A 65 -30.02 4.94 -29.21
N ASN A 66 -30.74 5.33 -30.27
CA ASN A 66 -32.20 5.45 -30.22
C ASN A 66 -32.89 4.11 -30.01
N GLU A 67 -32.44 3.05 -30.68
CA GLU A 67 -32.97 1.70 -30.49
C GLU A 67 -32.68 1.20 -29.06
N ARG A 68 -31.48 1.44 -28.53
CA ARG A 68 -31.11 1.04 -27.16
C ARG A 68 -31.97 1.76 -26.13
N ILE A 69 -32.18 3.08 -26.26
CA ILE A 69 -33.07 3.85 -25.39
C ILE A 69 -34.49 3.31 -25.45
N ARG A 70 -35.01 3.01 -26.66
CA ARG A 70 -36.35 2.44 -26.85
C ARG A 70 -36.48 1.10 -26.14
N TYR A 71 -35.49 0.22 -26.32
CA TYR A 71 -35.45 -1.08 -25.66
C TYR A 71 -35.45 -0.95 -24.14
N LEU A 72 -34.57 -0.11 -23.56
CA LEU A 72 -34.48 0.13 -22.13
C LEU A 72 -35.78 0.68 -21.53
N LYS A 73 -36.43 1.61 -22.24
CA LYS A 73 -37.74 2.14 -21.83
C LYS A 73 -38.85 1.09 -21.89
N MET A 74 -38.82 0.19 -22.91
CA MET A 74 -39.79 -0.92 -23.04
C MET A 74 -39.59 -2.01 -21.99
N GLU A 75 -38.34 -2.32 -21.65
CA GLU A 75 -37.97 -3.30 -20.63
C GLU A 75 -38.50 -2.89 -19.24
N GLY A 76 -38.58 -1.57 -18.98
CA GLY A 76 -39.18 -1.02 -17.77
C GLY A 76 -38.42 -1.28 -16.49
N ARG A 77 -37.20 -1.74 -16.57
CA ARG A 77 -36.34 -1.91 -15.38
C ARG A 77 -36.01 -0.56 -14.76
N ALA A 78 -36.27 -0.41 -13.46
CA ALA A 78 -36.07 0.84 -12.76
C ALA A 78 -34.60 1.32 -12.81
N ASN A 79 -33.65 0.39 -12.81
CA ASN A 79 -32.20 0.70 -12.92
C ASN A 79 -31.73 1.02 -14.34
N ALA A 80 -32.62 1.00 -15.36
CA ALA A 80 -32.26 1.33 -16.75
C ALA A 80 -32.03 2.83 -16.98
N TRP A 81 -32.54 3.68 -16.09
CA TRP A 81 -32.50 5.13 -16.27
C TRP A 81 -31.09 5.72 -16.18
N ASP A 82 -30.20 5.08 -15.43
CA ASP A 82 -28.77 5.41 -15.39
C ASP A 82 -28.13 5.26 -16.78
N GLU A 83 -28.35 4.12 -17.43
CA GLU A 83 -27.87 3.86 -18.79
C GLU A 83 -28.49 4.81 -19.82
N ILE A 84 -29.81 5.07 -19.70
CA ILE A 84 -30.52 6.02 -20.60
C ILE A 84 -29.90 7.43 -20.49
N TYR A 85 -29.61 7.89 -19.27
CA TYR A 85 -28.94 9.19 -19.07
C TYR A 85 -27.57 9.22 -19.75
N LEU A 86 -26.75 8.19 -19.58
CA LEU A 86 -25.43 8.11 -20.19
C LEU A 86 -25.50 8.08 -21.72
N ILE A 87 -26.50 7.43 -22.30
CA ILE A 87 -26.71 7.44 -23.74
C ILE A 87 -27.08 8.83 -24.24
N TYR A 88 -28.03 9.52 -23.63
CA TYR A 88 -28.37 10.89 -24.01
C TYR A 88 -27.20 11.85 -23.87
N LYS A 89 -26.42 11.73 -22.80
CA LYS A 89 -25.18 12.52 -22.64
C LYS A 89 -24.20 12.26 -23.76
N LYS A 90 -23.97 10.99 -24.09
CA LYS A 90 -23.09 10.58 -25.20
C LYS A 90 -23.56 11.14 -26.54
N MET A 91 -24.87 11.10 -26.82
CA MET A 91 -25.46 11.68 -28.03
C MET A 91 -25.24 13.21 -28.10
N SER A 92 -25.44 13.91 -26.99
CA SER A 92 -25.19 15.35 -26.89
C SER A 92 -23.73 15.72 -27.10
N ASP A 93 -22.80 15.00 -26.45
CA ASP A 93 -21.34 15.22 -26.59
C ASP A 93 -20.87 14.94 -28.03
N ARG A 94 -21.36 13.87 -28.66
CA ARG A 94 -21.09 13.51 -30.05
C ARG A 94 -21.56 14.59 -31.01
N GLN A 95 -22.81 15.04 -30.86
CA GLN A 95 -23.41 16.11 -31.65
C GLN A 95 -22.60 17.42 -31.56
N SER A 96 -22.21 17.80 -30.34
CA SER A 96 -21.38 18.96 -30.10
C SER A 96 -20.02 18.89 -30.78
N MET A 97 -19.41 17.71 -30.75
CA MET A 97 -18.11 17.46 -31.41
C MET A 97 -18.23 17.53 -32.95
N VAL A 98 -19.25 16.92 -33.53
CA VAL A 98 -19.47 16.89 -34.99
C VAL A 98 -19.80 18.27 -35.55
N ARG A 99 -20.51 19.11 -34.81
CA ARG A 99 -20.79 20.50 -35.18
C ARG A 99 -19.56 21.37 -35.42
N THR A 100 -18.39 20.98 -34.90
CA THR A 100 -17.14 21.71 -35.13
C THR A 100 -16.57 21.53 -36.55
N VAL A 101 -17.11 20.60 -37.34
CA VAL A 101 -16.68 20.33 -38.72
C VAL A 101 -17.81 20.34 -39.72
N THR A 102 -19.06 20.48 -39.29
CA THR A 102 -20.24 20.57 -40.15
C THR A 102 -20.75 22.01 -40.24
N PRO A 103 -21.45 22.43 -41.37
CA PRO A 103 -21.80 21.62 -42.53
C PRO A 103 -20.62 21.28 -43.41
N ILE A 104 -20.66 20.10 -44.06
CA ILE A 104 -19.63 19.62 -45.00
C ILE A 104 -20.20 19.54 -46.40
N GLU A 105 -19.62 20.28 -47.34
CA GLU A 105 -19.96 20.17 -48.76
C GLU A 105 -19.17 19.02 -49.41
N TYR A 106 -19.87 17.99 -49.86
CA TYR A 106 -19.24 16.78 -50.41
C TYR A 106 -20.07 16.23 -51.60
N GLU A 107 -19.45 16.07 -52.76
CA GLU A 107 -20.07 15.53 -53.99
C GLU A 107 -21.38 16.24 -54.37
N GLY A 108 -21.46 17.57 -54.21
CA GLY A 108 -22.62 18.36 -54.55
C GLY A 108 -23.80 18.30 -53.57
N ARG A 109 -23.59 17.71 -52.40
CA ARG A 109 -24.56 17.64 -51.29
C ARG A 109 -23.97 18.20 -50.00
N THR A 110 -24.82 18.72 -49.15
CA THR A 110 -24.45 19.22 -47.80
C THR A 110 -24.73 18.13 -46.80
N ILE A 111 -23.67 17.70 -46.05
CA ILE A 111 -23.78 16.74 -44.96
C ILE A 111 -23.90 17.52 -43.64
N GLN A 112 -25.04 17.34 -42.99
CA GLN A 112 -25.35 17.97 -41.73
C GLN A 112 -26.42 17.16 -40.98
N TRP A 113 -26.29 17.06 -39.67
CA TRP A 113 -27.33 16.46 -38.84
C TRP A 113 -28.11 17.56 -38.11
N PRO A 114 -29.46 17.41 -37.94
CA PRO A 114 -30.25 18.37 -37.16
C PRO A 114 -29.76 18.38 -35.71
N TYR A 115 -29.75 19.55 -35.13
CA TYR A 115 -29.46 19.71 -33.71
C TYR A 115 -30.67 19.24 -32.89
N VAL A 116 -30.45 18.31 -31.98
CA VAL A 116 -31.44 17.84 -31.01
C VAL A 116 -30.99 18.25 -29.61
N ASP A 117 -31.86 18.97 -28.91
CA ASP A 117 -31.61 19.31 -27.51
C ASP A 117 -32.09 18.20 -26.61
N TYR A 118 -31.13 17.46 -26.00
CA TYR A 118 -31.42 16.34 -25.09
C TYR A 118 -31.50 16.79 -23.63
N MET A 119 -31.54 18.08 -23.33
CA MET A 119 -31.47 18.58 -21.95
C MET A 119 -32.65 18.06 -21.10
N GLN A 120 -33.87 18.11 -21.62
CA GLN A 120 -35.04 17.64 -20.88
C GLN A 120 -35.00 16.14 -20.60
N GLU A 121 -34.63 15.35 -21.61
CA GLU A 121 -34.49 13.90 -21.50
C GLU A 121 -33.40 13.50 -20.49
N MET A 122 -32.27 14.22 -20.48
CA MET A 122 -31.21 14.00 -19.50
C MET A 122 -31.66 14.36 -18.08
N VAL A 123 -32.38 15.46 -17.89
CA VAL A 123 -32.93 15.84 -16.57
C VAL A 123 -33.95 14.81 -16.09
N GLU A 124 -34.85 14.35 -16.96
CA GLU A 124 -35.83 13.31 -16.63
C GLU A 124 -35.13 12.00 -16.27
N ALA A 125 -34.15 11.56 -17.08
CA ALA A 125 -33.44 10.34 -16.85
C ALA A 125 -32.64 10.36 -15.52
N LYS A 126 -31.97 11.50 -15.24
CA LYS A 126 -31.29 11.73 -13.95
C LYS A 126 -32.25 11.60 -12.77
N LYS A 127 -33.40 12.27 -12.85
CA LYS A 127 -34.40 12.21 -11.77
C LYS A 127 -34.87 10.80 -11.53
N LYS A 128 -35.24 10.07 -12.58
CA LYS A 128 -35.71 8.68 -12.47
C LYS A 128 -34.63 7.73 -11.97
N ALA A 129 -33.35 7.94 -12.36
CA ALA A 129 -32.22 7.18 -11.82
C ALA A 129 -32.05 7.46 -10.32
N ALA A 130 -32.11 8.73 -9.91
CA ALA A 130 -32.01 9.11 -8.51
C ALA A 130 -33.17 8.57 -7.66
N ASP A 131 -34.41 8.64 -8.17
CA ASP A 131 -35.58 8.06 -7.52
C ASP A 131 -35.42 6.55 -7.28
N PHE A 132 -34.86 5.84 -8.27
CA PHE A 132 -34.55 4.42 -8.12
C PHE A 132 -33.51 4.15 -7.04
N TYR A 133 -32.35 4.83 -7.09
CA TYR A 133 -31.26 4.63 -6.11
C TYR A 133 -31.71 4.98 -4.70
N TYR A 134 -32.47 6.06 -4.54
CA TYR A 134 -33.03 6.43 -3.24
C TYR A 134 -34.01 5.37 -2.68
N ALA A 135 -34.93 4.89 -3.50
CA ALA A 135 -35.90 3.86 -3.10
C ALA A 135 -35.21 2.53 -2.78
N HIS A 136 -34.29 2.08 -3.63
CA HIS A 136 -33.52 0.84 -3.44
C HIS A 136 -32.60 0.93 -2.22
N GLY A 137 -31.97 2.10 -1.98
CA GLY A 137 -31.18 2.33 -0.77
C GLY A 137 -32.02 2.16 0.50
N LYS A 138 -33.27 2.63 0.52
CA LYS A 138 -34.20 2.44 1.65
C LYS A 138 -34.56 0.97 1.85
N GLU A 139 -34.84 0.23 0.78
CA GLU A 139 -35.09 -1.21 0.83
C GLU A 139 -33.88 -1.98 1.39
N LEU A 140 -32.67 -1.60 0.99
CA LEU A 140 -31.43 -2.20 1.51
C LEU A 140 -31.23 -1.92 3.00
N MET A 141 -31.67 -0.77 3.51
CA MET A 141 -31.64 -0.48 4.95
C MET A 141 -32.52 -1.44 5.76
N GLU A 142 -33.67 -1.88 5.21
CA GLU A 142 -34.60 -2.81 5.87
C GLU A 142 -34.02 -4.22 6.00
N ASN A 143 -33.06 -4.62 5.15
CA ASN A 143 -32.44 -5.96 5.19
C ASN A 143 -31.57 -6.21 6.45
N GLY A 144 -31.12 -5.18 7.14
CA GLY A 144 -30.49 -5.28 8.46
C GLY A 144 -29.11 -5.95 8.49
N THR A 145 -28.39 -6.07 7.38
CA THR A 145 -27.05 -6.67 7.33
C THR A 145 -25.97 -5.62 7.05
N LYS A 146 -24.73 -5.89 7.49
CA LYS A 146 -23.60 -4.98 7.21
C LYS A 146 -23.45 -4.71 5.70
N ASP A 147 -23.55 -5.75 4.89
CA ASP A 147 -23.42 -5.63 3.43
C ASP A 147 -24.55 -4.82 2.82
N SER A 148 -25.79 -4.99 3.30
CA SER A 148 -26.93 -4.21 2.80
C SER A 148 -26.82 -2.74 3.21
N TYR A 149 -26.33 -2.42 4.40
CA TYR A 149 -26.07 -1.04 4.83
C TYR A 149 -25.01 -0.36 3.99
N ARG A 150 -23.90 -1.07 3.64
CA ARG A 150 -22.85 -0.57 2.75
C ARG A 150 -23.37 -0.32 1.34
N GLN A 151 -24.19 -1.24 0.84
CA GLN A 151 -24.84 -1.06 -0.46
C GLN A 151 -25.83 0.13 -0.41
N ALA A 152 -26.64 0.25 0.64
CA ALA A 152 -27.55 1.38 0.83
C ALA A 152 -26.80 2.74 0.81
N TYR A 153 -25.68 2.82 1.51
CA TYR A 153 -24.82 4.00 1.47
C TYR A 153 -24.41 4.37 0.05
N ASN A 154 -23.94 3.39 -0.73
CA ASN A 154 -23.53 3.62 -2.12
C ASN A 154 -24.71 4.04 -3.01
N GLU A 155 -25.89 3.47 -2.79
CA GLU A 155 -27.12 3.87 -3.51
C GLU A 155 -27.51 5.31 -3.20
N PHE A 156 -27.46 5.73 -1.92
CA PHE A 156 -27.73 7.13 -1.55
C PHE A 156 -26.68 8.09 -2.12
N VAL A 157 -25.39 7.71 -2.12
CA VAL A 157 -24.32 8.51 -2.79
C VAL A 157 -24.66 8.69 -4.26
N ARG A 158 -25.05 7.64 -4.98
CA ARG A 158 -25.45 7.74 -6.39
C ARG A 158 -26.67 8.64 -6.59
N ALA A 159 -27.66 8.55 -5.71
CA ALA A 159 -28.83 9.44 -5.78
C ALA A 159 -28.43 10.91 -5.67
N THR A 160 -27.52 11.27 -4.75
CA THR A 160 -27.02 12.64 -4.59
C THR A 160 -26.16 13.11 -5.78
N GLU A 161 -25.41 12.22 -6.43
CA GLU A 161 -24.65 12.56 -7.65
C GLU A 161 -25.55 13.02 -8.81
N TYR A 162 -26.79 12.52 -8.87
CA TYR A 162 -27.72 12.88 -9.93
C TYR A 162 -28.51 14.17 -9.64
N VAL A 163 -28.97 14.37 -8.42
CA VAL A 163 -29.92 15.45 -8.09
C VAL A 163 -29.46 16.36 -6.93
N GLY A 164 -28.23 16.15 -6.44
CA GLY A 164 -27.73 16.88 -5.25
C GLY A 164 -28.58 16.54 -4.02
N ASP A 165 -28.79 17.52 -3.17
CA ASP A 165 -29.56 17.38 -1.91
C ASP A 165 -31.10 17.35 -2.15
N GLY A 166 -31.52 16.81 -3.31
CA GLY A 166 -32.92 16.82 -3.76
C GLY A 166 -33.88 15.97 -2.94
N TYR A 167 -33.38 15.12 -2.03
CA TYR A 167 -34.20 14.28 -1.14
C TYR A 167 -34.03 14.72 0.31
N GLU A 168 -35.15 15.04 0.95
CA GLU A 168 -35.16 15.38 2.37
C GLU A 168 -34.65 14.21 3.22
N GLY A 169 -33.68 14.47 4.08
CA GLY A 169 -33.11 13.49 5.00
C GLY A 169 -32.12 12.50 4.39
N ILE A 170 -31.71 12.63 3.12
CA ILE A 170 -30.76 11.71 2.48
C ILE A 170 -29.41 11.68 3.20
N ASP A 171 -28.92 12.81 3.69
CA ASP A 171 -27.67 12.90 4.45
C ASP A 171 -27.74 12.13 5.75
N GLN A 172 -28.89 12.18 6.44
CA GLN A 172 -29.11 11.39 7.66
C GLN A 172 -29.11 9.89 7.36
N MET A 173 -29.77 9.48 6.26
CA MET A 173 -29.79 8.07 5.81
C MET A 173 -28.39 7.58 5.41
N MET A 174 -27.60 8.43 4.75
CA MET A 174 -26.21 8.12 4.43
C MET A 174 -25.37 7.92 5.69
N GLN A 175 -25.50 8.81 6.68
CA GLN A 175 -24.79 8.70 7.95
C GLN A 175 -25.21 7.46 8.72
N GLU A 176 -26.51 7.15 8.77
CA GLU A 176 -27.04 5.96 9.41
C GLU A 176 -26.55 4.68 8.71
N ALA A 177 -26.65 4.61 7.38
CA ALA A 177 -26.18 3.49 6.59
C ALA A 177 -24.69 3.24 6.81
N ARG A 178 -23.89 4.33 6.84
CA ARG A 178 -22.46 4.25 7.14
C ARG A 178 -22.22 3.73 8.56
N TYR A 179 -22.89 4.30 9.56
CA TYR A 179 -22.74 3.89 10.96
C TYR A 179 -23.05 2.41 11.17
N LEU A 180 -24.18 1.94 10.59
CA LEU A 180 -24.62 0.55 10.68
C LEU A 180 -23.75 -0.40 9.84
N GLY A 181 -23.18 0.08 8.73
CA GLY A 181 -22.32 -0.70 7.84
C GLY A 181 -20.88 -0.90 8.36
N ILE A 182 -20.41 -0.11 9.32
CA ILE A 182 -19.07 -0.26 9.92
C ILE A 182 -19.01 -1.50 10.79
N SER A 183 -18.03 -2.37 10.52
CA SER A 183 -17.68 -3.50 11.38
C SER A 183 -16.73 -3.03 12.48
N ARG A 184 -17.10 -3.24 13.75
CA ARG A 184 -16.34 -2.78 14.92
C ARG A 184 -15.63 -3.94 15.59
N VAL A 185 -14.33 -3.78 15.76
CA VAL A 185 -13.43 -4.78 16.34
C VAL A 185 -12.89 -4.28 17.67
N TYR A 186 -13.17 -5.00 18.74
CA TYR A 186 -12.58 -4.72 20.05
C TYR A 186 -11.31 -5.55 20.22
N VAL A 187 -10.22 -4.90 20.59
CA VAL A 187 -8.92 -5.54 20.84
C VAL A 187 -8.62 -5.47 22.33
N THR A 188 -8.32 -6.61 22.95
CA THR A 188 -7.99 -6.69 24.36
C THR A 188 -6.81 -7.61 24.61
N VAL A 189 -6.12 -7.40 25.72
CA VAL A 189 -5.02 -8.23 26.20
C VAL A 189 -5.48 -9.02 27.41
N LYS A 190 -5.09 -10.28 27.51
CA LYS A 190 -5.31 -11.15 28.66
C LYS A 190 -3.98 -11.74 29.12
N ASN A 191 -3.62 -11.52 30.36
CA ASN A 191 -2.42 -12.08 30.95
C ASN A 191 -2.71 -13.44 31.59
N PHE A 192 -2.17 -14.49 31.02
CA PHE A 192 -2.19 -15.86 31.55
C PHE A 192 -0.80 -16.31 32.03
N SER A 193 0.20 -15.41 32.00
CA SER A 193 1.55 -15.71 32.50
C SER A 193 1.58 -15.69 34.03
N SER A 194 2.65 -16.21 34.63
CA SER A 194 2.90 -16.13 36.08
C SER A 194 3.45 -14.76 36.52
N VAL A 195 3.69 -13.85 35.59
CA VAL A 195 4.24 -12.52 35.86
C VAL A 195 3.09 -11.52 36.02
N ASN A 196 3.05 -10.83 37.14
CA ASN A 196 2.14 -9.70 37.30
C ASN A 196 2.70 -8.49 36.52
N PHE A 197 1.97 -8.04 35.54
CA PHE A 197 2.32 -6.82 34.84
C PHE A 197 1.82 -5.60 35.62
N PRO A 198 2.56 -4.47 35.62
CA PRO A 198 2.00 -3.19 35.97
C PRO A 198 0.80 -2.84 35.06
N ASP A 199 -0.18 -2.07 35.59
CA ASP A 199 -1.35 -1.64 34.80
C ASP A 199 -0.94 -0.90 33.52
N GLU A 200 0.20 -0.21 33.57
CA GLU A 200 0.77 0.48 32.41
C GLU A 200 1.20 -0.47 31.27
N PHE A 201 1.54 -1.72 31.58
CA PHE A 201 1.98 -2.69 30.55
C PHE A 201 0.85 -3.06 29.57
N GLU A 202 -0.36 -3.31 30.09
CA GLU A 202 -1.52 -3.60 29.22
C GLU A 202 -1.85 -2.38 28.36
N ALA A 203 -1.84 -1.18 28.96
CA ALA A 203 -2.05 0.06 28.24
C ALA A 203 -0.98 0.28 27.15
N GLU A 204 0.29 0.00 27.48
CA GLU A 204 1.40 0.09 26.53
C GLU A 204 1.26 -0.92 25.39
N LEU A 205 0.91 -2.18 25.69
CA LEU A 205 0.69 -3.20 24.65
C LEU A 205 -0.52 -2.86 23.76
N LEU A 206 -1.55 -2.22 24.31
CA LEU A 206 -2.72 -1.75 23.57
C LEU A 206 -2.50 -0.40 22.87
N ALA A 207 -1.38 0.28 23.10
CA ALA A 207 -0.97 1.47 22.36
C ALA A 207 -0.55 1.09 20.91
N LEU A 208 -1.44 0.38 20.22
CA LEU A 208 -1.32 0.02 18.82
C LEU A 208 -1.69 1.23 17.96
N ASP A 209 -1.00 1.42 16.84
CA ASP A 209 -1.37 2.43 15.85
C ASP A 209 -2.61 1.97 15.06
N LEU A 210 -3.76 1.90 15.76
CA LEU A 210 -5.03 1.43 15.21
C LEU A 210 -5.55 2.24 14.02
N PRO A 211 -5.38 3.59 13.95
CA PRO A 211 -5.82 4.37 12.80
C PRO A 211 -5.31 3.84 11.46
N ARG A 212 -4.13 3.22 11.43
CA ARG A 212 -3.60 2.59 10.21
C ARG A 212 -4.29 1.30 9.82
N LEU A 213 -4.91 0.62 10.79
CA LEU A 213 -5.68 -0.60 10.56
C LEU A 213 -7.11 -0.32 10.11
N ASN A 214 -7.65 0.85 10.46
CA ASN A 214 -8.99 1.26 10.07
C ASN A 214 -9.12 1.34 8.54
N SER A 215 -10.31 1.11 8.06
CA SER A 215 -10.70 1.26 6.67
C SER A 215 -12.08 1.90 6.61
N GLU A 216 -12.58 2.13 5.39
CA GLU A 216 -13.90 2.72 5.20
C GLU A 216 -15.01 2.01 6.00
N TRP A 217 -14.90 0.68 6.15
CA TRP A 217 -15.94 -0.17 6.75
C TRP A 217 -15.47 -0.99 7.95
N VAL A 218 -14.28 -0.72 8.50
CA VAL A 218 -13.74 -1.43 9.67
C VAL A 218 -13.09 -0.44 10.61
N GLU A 219 -13.47 -0.48 11.87
CA GLU A 219 -12.89 0.31 12.95
C GLU A 219 -12.41 -0.60 14.09
N TYR A 220 -11.20 -0.33 14.59
CA TYR A 220 -10.60 -1.03 15.72
C TYR A 220 -10.61 -0.17 16.97
N TYR A 221 -10.91 -0.78 18.11
CA TYR A 221 -11.00 -0.15 19.41
C TYR A 221 -10.18 -0.92 20.45
N THR A 222 -9.47 -0.23 21.33
CA THR A 222 -8.76 -0.79 22.51
C THR A 222 -9.42 -0.39 23.82
N SER A 223 -10.41 0.47 23.77
CA SER A 223 -11.24 0.86 24.92
C SER A 223 -12.71 0.86 24.50
N ILE A 224 -13.59 0.60 25.44
CA ILE A 224 -15.03 0.66 25.20
C ILE A 224 -15.45 2.13 25.23
N PRO A 225 -16.00 2.67 24.12
CA PRO A 225 -16.53 4.02 24.10
C PRO A 225 -17.66 4.21 25.10
N GLN A 226 -17.86 5.44 25.60
CA GLN A 226 -18.95 5.74 26.55
C GLN A 226 -20.35 5.59 25.97
N ASN A 227 -20.48 5.53 24.64
CA ASN A 227 -21.74 5.26 23.93
C ASN A 227 -21.97 3.75 23.89
N ASP A 228 -23.22 3.32 23.83
CA ASP A 228 -23.61 1.90 23.73
C ASP A 228 -23.19 1.28 22.38
N THR A 229 -21.86 1.23 22.17
CA THR A 229 -21.25 0.73 20.93
C THR A 229 -21.24 -0.78 20.93
N GLN A 230 -21.97 -1.38 20.00
CA GLN A 230 -21.93 -2.82 19.76
C GLN A 230 -20.69 -3.17 18.93
N PHE A 231 -19.94 -4.18 19.40
CA PHE A 231 -18.83 -4.75 18.67
C PHE A 231 -19.26 -5.99 17.89
N ASP A 232 -18.77 -6.14 16.67
CA ASP A 232 -19.05 -7.28 15.80
C ASP A 232 -17.99 -8.38 15.98
N TYR A 233 -16.77 -7.97 16.33
CA TYR A 233 -15.62 -8.86 16.47
C TYR A 233 -14.82 -8.54 17.73
N LEU A 234 -14.16 -9.58 18.26
CA LEU A 234 -13.24 -9.49 19.40
C LEU A 234 -11.89 -10.10 19.00
N VAL A 235 -10.81 -9.37 19.28
CA VAL A 235 -9.43 -9.86 19.14
C VAL A 235 -8.83 -9.95 20.54
N ASN A 236 -8.62 -11.16 21.03
CA ASN A 236 -7.95 -11.44 22.30
C ASN A 236 -6.46 -11.71 22.05
N VAL A 237 -5.58 -10.91 22.63
CA VAL A 237 -4.15 -11.18 22.72
C VAL A 237 -3.89 -11.86 24.05
N ASN A 238 -3.62 -13.15 24.04
CA ASN A 238 -3.42 -13.96 25.23
C ASN A 238 -1.91 -14.12 25.50
N VAL A 239 -1.35 -13.39 26.45
CA VAL A 239 0.05 -13.53 26.86
C VAL A 239 0.16 -14.73 27.82
N ARG A 240 0.95 -15.74 27.46
CA ARG A 240 1.08 -16.99 28.25
C ARG A 240 2.42 -17.15 28.95
N THR A 241 3.50 -16.70 28.32
CA THR A 241 4.86 -16.82 28.81
C THR A 241 5.53 -15.47 28.72
N VAL A 242 6.19 -15.06 29.80
CA VAL A 242 7.13 -13.95 29.81
C VAL A 242 8.37 -14.43 30.55
N GLY A 243 9.49 -14.38 29.88
CA GLY A 243 10.77 -14.81 30.43
C GLY A 243 11.87 -13.80 30.14
N VAL A 244 12.63 -13.43 31.17
CA VAL A 244 13.85 -12.64 31.04
C VAL A 244 15.01 -13.48 31.50
N SER A 245 16.05 -13.59 30.68
CA SER A 245 17.26 -14.32 31.05
C SER A 245 18.03 -13.59 32.15
N PRO A 246 18.79 -14.29 33.02
CA PRO A 246 19.76 -13.64 33.88
C PRO A 246 20.78 -12.82 33.06
N ASP A 247 21.36 -11.81 33.73
CA ASP A 247 22.47 -11.04 33.18
C ASP A 247 23.67 -11.97 32.94
N ARG A 248 24.17 -12.03 31.73
CA ARG A 248 25.32 -12.85 31.33
C ARG A 248 26.44 -11.98 30.81
N GLN A 249 27.60 -12.08 31.51
CA GLN A 249 28.82 -11.41 31.10
C GLN A 249 29.94 -12.44 30.97
N PHE A 250 30.63 -12.43 29.86
CA PHE A 250 31.81 -13.30 29.63
C PHE A 250 32.87 -12.57 28.84
N GLN A 251 34.13 -13.04 28.96
CA GLN A 251 35.27 -12.45 28.28
C GLN A 251 35.89 -13.42 27.30
N ARG A 252 36.42 -12.90 26.22
CA ARG A 252 37.26 -13.65 25.25
C ARG A 252 38.52 -12.86 24.94
N ASP A 253 39.65 -13.49 25.14
CA ASP A 253 40.95 -12.91 24.88
C ASP A 253 41.43 -13.34 23.50
N THR A 254 42.10 -12.40 22.79
CA THR A 254 42.70 -12.68 21.50
C THR A 254 44.07 -11.99 21.43
N LEU A 255 45.14 -12.77 21.26
CA LEU A 255 46.47 -12.21 21.01
C LEU A 255 46.57 -11.79 19.53
N VAL A 256 46.65 -10.51 19.29
CA VAL A 256 46.84 -9.93 17.95
C VAL A 256 48.33 -9.68 17.75
N LYS A 257 48.86 -10.16 16.65
CA LYS A 257 50.29 -9.91 16.25
C LYS A 257 50.28 -9.22 14.91
N ARG A 258 51.19 -8.25 14.79
CA ARG A 258 51.40 -7.49 13.55
C ARG A 258 52.86 -7.18 13.32
N THR A 259 53.37 -7.57 12.19
CA THR A 259 54.73 -7.21 11.79
C THR A 259 54.70 -5.84 11.12
N VAL A 260 55.49 -4.92 11.63
CA VAL A 260 55.64 -3.58 11.10
C VAL A 260 57.09 -3.32 10.69
N GLU A 261 57.30 -2.44 9.74
CA GLU A 261 58.62 -1.98 9.35
C GLU A 261 59.20 -1.08 10.46
N ASP A 262 60.37 -1.44 10.98
CA ASP A 262 61.08 -0.76 12.08
C ASP A 262 62.42 -0.15 11.59
N GLY A 263 62.37 0.56 10.47
CA GLY A 263 63.53 1.18 9.87
C GLY A 263 64.34 0.22 9.00
N PHE A 264 65.63 0.37 8.99
CA PHE A 264 66.54 -0.44 8.18
C PHE A 264 67.87 -0.69 8.92
N ASP A 265 68.50 -1.79 8.60
CA ASP A 265 69.90 -2.09 8.99
C ASP A 265 70.77 -1.89 7.76
N TYR A 266 71.99 -1.40 7.98
CA TYR A 266 73.04 -1.32 6.93
C TYR A 266 73.66 -2.65 6.71
N VAL A 267 73.76 -3.12 5.45
CA VAL A 267 74.52 -4.31 5.10
C VAL A 267 75.98 -4.01 5.31
N LYS A 268 76.69 -4.83 6.11
CA LYS A 268 78.13 -4.65 6.44
C LYS A 268 78.92 -5.76 5.79
N ASP A 269 80.21 -5.40 5.40
CA ASP A 269 81.16 -6.41 4.95
C ASP A 269 81.77 -7.19 6.13
N GLU A 270 82.65 -8.21 5.85
CA GLU A 270 83.34 -9.01 6.88
C GLU A 270 84.17 -8.18 7.84
N ARG A 271 84.52 -6.93 7.48
CA ARG A 271 85.31 -6.02 8.28
C ARG A 271 84.50 -5.00 9.06
N GLY A 272 83.13 -5.08 8.94
CA GLY A 272 82.19 -4.22 9.64
C GLY A 272 81.87 -2.89 8.95
N ASN A 273 82.37 -2.64 7.72
CA ASN A 273 82.09 -1.41 6.96
C ASN A 273 80.75 -1.53 6.22
N VAL A 274 80.04 -0.42 6.06
CA VAL A 274 78.75 -0.39 5.32
C VAL A 274 79.02 -0.63 3.83
N MET A 275 78.41 -1.61 3.26
CA MET A 275 78.43 -1.93 1.84
C MET A 275 77.68 -0.90 1.02
N LYS A 276 78.27 -0.53 -0.16
CA LYS A 276 77.71 0.43 -1.10
C LYS A 276 77.29 -0.27 -2.40
N ASP A 277 76.27 0.25 -3.02
CA ASP A 277 75.84 -0.18 -4.35
C ASP A 277 76.78 0.35 -5.45
N SER A 278 76.48 -0.03 -6.72
CA SER A 278 77.30 0.45 -7.88
C SER A 278 77.23 1.93 -8.12
N LEU A 279 76.34 2.70 -7.45
CA LEU A 279 76.16 4.13 -7.52
C LEU A 279 76.77 4.86 -6.29
N GLY A 280 77.30 4.10 -5.35
CA GLY A 280 77.94 4.65 -4.14
C GLY A 280 76.97 4.87 -2.97
N ASN A 281 75.71 4.45 -3.05
CA ASN A 281 74.73 4.57 -1.96
C ASN A 281 74.85 3.37 -0.99
N ASP A 282 74.59 3.62 0.28
CA ASP A 282 74.56 2.59 1.32
C ASP A 282 73.46 1.57 1.12
N ILE A 283 73.85 0.27 1.10
CA ILE A 283 72.87 -0.81 0.96
C ILE A 283 72.16 -1.00 2.30
N LYS A 284 70.82 -0.87 2.26
CA LYS A 284 69.89 -0.98 3.41
C LYS A 284 68.98 -2.16 3.27
N VAL A 285 68.76 -2.89 4.34
CA VAL A 285 67.78 -3.98 4.42
C VAL A 285 66.72 -3.56 5.42
N LYS A 286 65.46 -3.72 5.02
CA LYS A 286 64.30 -3.39 5.88
C LYS A 286 64.32 -4.24 7.13
N LYS A 287 64.24 -3.60 8.28
CA LYS A 287 64.07 -4.25 9.57
C LYS A 287 62.60 -4.31 9.94
N TYR A 288 62.18 -5.43 10.51
CA TYR A 288 60.82 -5.64 10.92
C TYR A 288 60.76 -5.94 12.42
N LYS A 289 59.68 -5.42 13.05
CA LYS A 289 59.39 -5.67 14.46
C LYS A 289 57.99 -6.30 14.57
N GLU A 290 57.87 -7.32 15.38
CA GLU A 290 56.58 -7.87 15.71
C GLU A 290 55.94 -7.11 16.89
N LEU A 291 54.81 -6.49 16.66
CA LEU A 291 54.00 -5.88 17.68
C LEU A 291 52.98 -6.90 18.17
N GLN A 292 52.75 -6.93 19.48
CA GLN A 292 51.79 -7.86 20.10
C GLN A 292 50.87 -7.11 21.02
N CYS A 293 49.56 -7.42 20.94
CA CYS A 293 48.52 -6.85 21.80
C CYS A 293 47.48 -7.92 22.15
N ALA A 294 47.23 -8.11 23.43
CA ALA A 294 46.10 -8.91 23.88
C ALA A 294 44.84 -8.03 23.88
N LEU A 295 43.92 -8.35 23.02
CA LEU A 295 42.58 -7.74 22.95
C LEU A 295 41.61 -8.59 23.78
N ILE A 296 41.15 -8.03 24.91
CA ILE A 296 40.19 -8.66 25.81
C ILE A 296 38.83 -8.06 25.52
N ARG A 297 37.92 -8.85 24.98
CA ARG A 297 36.54 -8.45 24.66
C ARG A 297 35.60 -8.94 25.74
N THR A 298 34.79 -8.05 26.27
CA THR A 298 33.73 -8.35 27.24
C THR A 298 32.39 -8.31 26.52
N PHE A 299 31.65 -9.40 26.58
CA PHE A 299 30.31 -9.56 26.00
C PHE A 299 29.31 -9.53 27.15
N GLN A 300 28.29 -8.66 26.99
CA GLN A 300 27.15 -8.58 27.90
C GLN A 300 25.91 -8.95 27.11
N VAL A 301 25.16 -9.93 27.56
CA VAL A 301 23.98 -10.49 26.85
C VAL A 301 22.85 -10.66 27.84
N LYS A 302 21.66 -10.18 27.45
CA LYS A 302 20.40 -10.41 28.16
C LYS A 302 19.28 -10.58 27.13
N GLU A 303 18.39 -11.51 27.35
CA GLU A 303 17.32 -11.85 26.41
C GLU A 303 15.97 -11.81 27.12
N CYS A 304 14.96 -11.28 26.42
CA CYS A 304 13.56 -11.37 26.83
C CYS A 304 12.74 -12.07 25.75
N ILE A 305 11.83 -12.94 26.17
CA ILE A 305 10.86 -13.61 25.34
C ILE A 305 9.45 -13.41 25.88
N ILE A 306 8.51 -13.07 24.99
CA ILE A 306 7.08 -13.04 25.28
C ILE A 306 6.39 -13.95 24.26
N GLU A 307 5.59 -14.92 24.76
CA GLU A 307 4.87 -15.87 23.90
C GLU A 307 3.40 -15.95 24.32
N GLY A 308 2.55 -16.23 23.35
CA GLY A 308 1.12 -16.38 23.56
C GLY A 308 0.37 -16.80 22.31
N ASP A 309 -0.88 -16.42 22.24
CA ASP A 309 -1.74 -16.62 21.06
C ASP A 309 -2.63 -15.38 20.86
N VAL A 310 -2.98 -15.14 19.58
CA VAL A 310 -4.02 -14.17 19.23
C VAL A 310 -5.22 -14.93 18.70
N GLU A 311 -6.39 -14.63 19.23
CA GLU A 311 -7.65 -15.22 18.86
C GLU A 311 -8.62 -14.15 18.35
N MET A 312 -9.15 -14.33 17.15
CA MET A 312 -10.18 -13.50 16.54
C MET A 312 -11.53 -14.24 16.58
N LEU A 313 -12.53 -13.58 17.14
CA LEU A 313 -13.88 -14.13 17.25
C LEU A 313 -14.88 -13.21 16.56
N SER A 314 -15.88 -13.79 15.89
CA SER A 314 -17.13 -13.09 15.59
C SER A 314 -18.02 -13.16 16.83
N LEU A 315 -18.73 -12.09 17.13
CA LEU A 315 -19.67 -12.04 18.26
C LEU A 315 -21.11 -12.40 17.83
N TYR A 316 -21.38 -12.25 16.55
CA TYR A 316 -22.72 -12.53 15.98
C TYR A 316 -22.63 -13.28 14.63
N PRO A 317 -22.80 -14.63 14.59
CA PRO A 317 -22.86 -15.57 15.72
C PRO A 317 -21.49 -15.71 16.41
N GLU A 318 -21.51 -16.05 17.69
CA GLU A 318 -20.25 -16.27 18.44
C GLU A 318 -19.50 -17.48 17.86
N LYS A 319 -18.32 -17.20 17.30
CA LYS A 319 -17.48 -18.21 16.64
C LYS A 319 -16.03 -17.74 16.57
N THR A 320 -15.10 -18.62 16.94
CA THR A 320 -13.67 -18.40 16.64
C THR A 320 -13.45 -18.47 15.13
N ILE A 321 -12.95 -17.36 14.58
CA ILE A 321 -12.59 -17.23 13.17
C ILE A 321 -11.17 -17.72 12.96
N LYS A 322 -10.25 -17.27 13.81
CA LYS A 322 -8.84 -17.54 13.69
C LYS A 322 -8.18 -17.57 15.05
N LYS A 323 -7.21 -18.46 15.21
CA LYS A 323 -6.33 -18.52 16.39
C LYS A 323 -4.94 -18.91 15.93
N GLU A 324 -3.95 -18.10 16.29
CA GLU A 324 -2.56 -18.30 15.89
C GLU A 324 -1.61 -18.02 17.07
N PRO A 325 -0.49 -18.75 17.18
CA PRO A 325 0.54 -18.43 18.14
C PRO A 325 1.18 -17.09 17.76
N ILE A 326 1.54 -16.32 18.77
CA ILE A 326 2.25 -15.05 18.64
C ILE A 326 3.40 -15.01 19.62
N GLY A 327 4.50 -14.40 19.23
CA GLY A 327 5.64 -14.24 20.12
C GLY A 327 6.56 -13.12 19.64
N ALA A 328 7.37 -12.65 20.59
CA ALA A 328 8.40 -11.66 20.35
C ALA A 328 9.62 -11.97 21.21
N THR A 329 10.79 -11.59 20.72
CA THR A 329 12.04 -11.62 21.47
C THR A 329 12.69 -10.23 21.42
N SER A 330 13.43 -9.89 22.47
CA SER A 330 14.30 -8.73 22.52
C SER A 330 15.63 -9.11 23.13
N ASN A 331 16.72 -8.70 22.48
CA ASN A 331 18.08 -9.02 22.91
C ASN A 331 18.82 -7.72 23.27
N PHE A 332 19.46 -7.73 24.42
CA PHE A 332 20.48 -6.76 24.74
C PHE A 332 21.84 -7.41 24.50
N ASP A 333 22.59 -6.93 23.52
CA ASP A 333 23.94 -7.35 23.15
C ASP A 333 24.87 -6.15 23.21
N HIS A 334 25.83 -6.18 24.14
CA HIS A 334 26.84 -5.13 24.24
C HIS A 334 28.23 -5.74 24.26
N ILE A 335 29.15 -5.12 23.51
CA ILE A 335 30.56 -5.54 23.42
C ILE A 335 31.45 -4.35 23.77
N SER A 336 32.24 -4.54 24.80
CA SER A 336 33.33 -3.64 25.16
C SER A 336 34.68 -4.36 25.02
N ALA A 337 35.77 -3.59 24.90
CA ALA A 337 37.08 -4.18 24.79
C ALA A 337 38.14 -3.35 25.51
N ARG A 338 39.19 -4.04 25.99
CA ARG A 338 40.42 -3.41 26.50
C ARG A 338 41.63 -4.05 25.86
N ALA A 339 42.71 -3.29 25.73
CA ALA A 339 43.98 -3.71 25.16
C ALA A 339 45.05 -3.82 26.22
N ILE A 340 45.89 -4.84 26.12
CA ILE A 340 47.12 -4.97 26.93
C ILE A 340 48.25 -5.24 25.96
N GLY A 341 49.23 -4.29 25.86
CA GLY A 341 50.36 -4.36 24.92
C GLY A 341 50.36 -3.21 23.95
N ASP A 342 50.93 -3.41 22.77
CA ASP A 342 51.06 -2.37 21.75
C ASP A 342 49.83 -2.29 20.87
N GLU A 343 48.98 -1.26 21.08
CA GLU A 343 47.75 -1.04 20.33
C GLU A 343 47.96 -0.83 18.81
N ASN A 344 49.20 -0.58 18.36
CA ASN A 344 49.48 -0.51 16.94
C ASN A 344 49.45 -1.88 16.24
N ALA A 345 49.40 -2.96 17.01
CA ALA A 345 49.15 -4.29 16.48
C ALA A 345 47.66 -4.48 16.04
N LEU A 346 46.76 -3.67 16.63
CA LEU A 346 45.30 -3.78 16.39
C LEU A 346 44.90 -3.14 15.05
N SER A 347 43.86 -3.72 14.43
CA SER A 347 43.16 -3.10 13.28
C SER A 347 42.33 -1.90 13.72
N ASP A 348 41.93 -1.07 12.76
CA ASP A 348 41.08 0.11 13.04
C ASP A 348 39.73 -0.27 13.65
N ASP A 349 39.16 -1.41 13.25
CA ASP A 349 37.92 -1.95 13.82
C ASP A 349 38.13 -2.36 15.29
N GLN A 350 39.22 -3.04 15.58
CA GLN A 350 39.59 -3.42 16.94
C GLN A 350 39.88 -2.21 17.83
N LYS A 351 40.54 -1.18 17.31
CA LYS A 351 40.73 0.09 18.03
C LYS A 351 39.44 0.83 18.29
N ARG A 352 38.43 0.73 17.39
CA ARG A 352 37.09 1.28 17.63
C ARG A 352 36.39 0.59 18.81
N MET A 353 36.57 -0.69 18.97
CA MET A 353 35.99 -1.45 20.11
C MET A 353 36.53 -0.97 21.45
N LEU A 354 37.78 -0.46 21.52
CA LEU A 354 38.39 0.06 22.75
C LEU A 354 37.69 1.33 23.30
N LYS A 355 36.86 1.99 22.48
CA LYS A 355 36.08 3.17 22.87
C LYS A 355 34.79 2.81 23.61
N SER A 356 34.39 1.52 23.62
CA SER A 356 33.20 1.04 24.26
C SER A 356 33.56 0.51 25.65
N GLU A 357 32.90 1.02 26.66
CA GLU A 357 33.05 0.58 28.06
C GLU A 357 31.95 -0.42 28.41
N VAL A 358 32.14 -1.17 29.50
CA VAL A 358 31.09 -2.01 30.09
C VAL A 358 29.97 -1.10 30.59
N VAL A 359 28.73 -1.42 30.27
CA VAL A 359 27.54 -0.66 30.65
C VAL A 359 26.70 -1.44 31.67
N GLU A 360 25.81 -0.75 32.37
CA GLU A 360 24.83 -1.42 33.22
C GLU A 360 23.85 -2.23 32.36
N PHE A 361 23.44 -3.41 32.86
CA PHE A 361 22.41 -4.20 32.19
C PHE A 361 21.06 -3.49 32.30
N PRO A 362 20.24 -3.55 31.24
CA PRO A 362 18.83 -3.15 31.34
C PRO A 362 18.13 -3.94 32.45
N THR A 363 17.20 -3.31 33.15
CA THR A 363 16.37 -4.02 34.13
C THR A 363 15.47 -5.03 33.41
N ASP A 364 14.91 -5.99 34.16
CA ASP A 364 13.96 -6.95 33.58
C ASP A 364 12.75 -6.25 32.98
N LEU A 365 12.30 -5.16 33.62
CA LEU A 365 11.18 -4.35 33.11
C LEU A 365 11.55 -3.68 31.78
N ASP A 366 12.74 -3.10 31.67
CA ASP A 366 13.20 -2.49 30.40
C ASP A 366 13.22 -3.52 29.27
N MET A 367 13.70 -4.73 29.56
CA MET A 367 13.73 -5.83 28.59
C MET A 367 12.33 -6.24 28.14
N VAL A 368 11.37 -6.29 29.08
CA VAL A 368 9.96 -6.59 28.77
C VAL A 368 9.35 -5.47 27.91
N ILE A 369 9.60 -4.20 28.23
CA ILE A 369 9.12 -3.06 27.43
C ILE A 369 9.68 -3.13 26.00
N MET A 370 10.98 -3.39 25.84
CA MET A 370 11.60 -3.56 24.50
C MET A 370 10.98 -4.72 23.72
N CYS A 371 10.68 -5.84 24.40
CA CYS A 371 10.04 -6.99 23.79
C CYS A 371 8.59 -6.70 23.37
N THR A 372 7.88 -5.87 24.13
CA THR A 372 6.51 -5.43 23.85
C THR A 372 6.40 -4.71 22.51
N GLU A 373 7.36 -3.87 22.14
CA GLU A 373 7.37 -3.19 20.85
C GLU A 373 7.42 -4.18 19.67
N ASN A 374 8.20 -5.24 19.80
CA ASN A 374 8.25 -6.32 18.81
C ASN A 374 6.92 -7.10 18.77
N LEU A 375 6.31 -7.34 19.94
CA LEU A 375 5.01 -8.01 20.03
C LEU A 375 3.89 -7.16 19.40
N LYS A 376 3.86 -5.84 19.61
CA LYS A 376 2.92 -4.93 18.93
C LYS A 376 2.99 -5.07 17.41
N SER A 377 4.21 -5.20 16.87
CA SER A 377 4.41 -5.38 15.43
C SER A 377 3.83 -6.72 14.94
N ALA A 378 3.98 -7.78 15.72
CA ALA A 378 3.41 -9.09 15.40
C ALA A 378 1.87 -9.08 15.49
N ILE A 379 1.29 -8.41 16.51
CA ILE A 379 -0.17 -8.24 16.64
C ILE A 379 -0.74 -7.49 15.43
N ARG A 380 -0.12 -6.37 15.04
CA ARG A 380 -0.53 -5.62 13.84
C ARG A 380 -0.49 -6.49 12.59
N GLY A 381 0.61 -7.24 12.40
CA GLY A 381 0.73 -8.17 11.27
C GLY A 381 -0.39 -9.22 11.24
N PHE A 382 -0.76 -9.77 12.39
CA PHE A 382 -1.90 -10.69 12.50
C PHE A 382 -3.21 -10.02 12.06
N MET A 383 -3.49 -8.80 12.56
CA MET A 383 -4.72 -8.09 12.22
C MET A 383 -4.78 -7.73 10.73
N GLU A 384 -3.69 -7.26 10.13
CA GLU A 384 -3.60 -6.94 8.70
C GLU A 384 -3.85 -8.18 7.82
N MET A 385 -3.19 -9.30 8.13
CA MET A 385 -3.37 -10.54 7.36
C MET A 385 -4.78 -11.11 7.46
N ASN A 386 -5.47 -10.90 8.58
CA ASN A 386 -6.78 -11.47 8.85
C ASN A 386 -7.93 -10.49 8.63
N LYS A 387 -7.65 -9.24 8.18
CA LYS A 387 -8.67 -8.22 7.87
C LYS A 387 -9.76 -8.72 6.90
N ARG A 388 -9.42 -9.61 5.98
CA ARG A 388 -10.35 -10.22 5.01
C ARG A 388 -11.49 -11.03 5.63
N TYR A 389 -11.40 -11.41 6.90
CA TYR A 389 -12.45 -12.14 7.63
C TYR A 389 -13.40 -11.21 8.38
N ILE A 390 -13.13 -9.91 8.37
CA ILE A 390 -13.98 -8.87 8.96
C ILE A 390 -14.83 -8.31 7.83
N ASN A 391 -16.07 -8.70 7.80
CA ASN A 391 -17.04 -8.28 6.79
C ASN A 391 -17.92 -7.16 7.34
#